data_c9be788835158c8fc1cf912f7d806eda
#
_entry.id   c9be788835158c8fc1cf912f7d806eda
#
_cell.length_a   1.000
_cell.length_b   1.000
_cell.length_c   1.000
_cell.angle_alpha   90.00
_cell.angle_beta   90.00
_cell.angle_gamma   90.00
#
_symmetry.space_group_name_H-M   'P 1'
#
loop_
_entity.id
_entity.type
_entity.pdbx_description
1 polymer ?
#
loop_
_entity_poly.entity_id
_entity_poly.type
_entity_poly.pdbx_seq_one_letter_code
_entity_poly.pdbx_strand_id
1 'polypeptide(L)'
;MLSPAVRAGEGSVLERISAAVEPFDSQQIESVRELTARTVQSEESYQGGSFRVLARKEFIKRYRCSVCHGKKPVLVQDGALFTHSDIKLNHGRAGASLVCVECHHAEDRDFLADSQGKKIDFDHSYKLCGKCHFRQKRDWLGGAHGKRVAYWAGERVVRNCTSCHNPHYPAFPQKMPATYSLPLDEE
;
A
#
# COMPACT_ATOMS: atom_id res chain seq x y z
N MET A 1 45.11 29.03 -31.20
CA MET A 1 44.51 28.68 -29.90
C MET A 1 44.23 27.18 -29.92
N LEU A 2 44.98 26.41 -29.18
CA LEU A 2 44.86 24.94 -29.12
C LEU A 2 43.86 24.62 -28.02
N SER A 3 42.74 23.92 -28.36
CA SER A 3 41.81 23.37 -27.41
C SER A 3 42.52 22.35 -26.51
N PRO A 4 42.29 22.36 -25.20
CA PRO A 4 42.85 21.33 -24.33
C PRO A 4 42.19 19.98 -24.63
N ALA A 5 43.03 18.99 -24.91
CA ALA A 5 42.62 17.60 -25.05
C ALA A 5 42.06 17.12 -23.69
N VAL A 6 40.81 16.72 -23.67
CA VAL A 6 40.21 16.05 -22.52
C VAL A 6 40.91 14.70 -22.36
N ARG A 7 41.78 14.56 -21.37
CA ARG A 7 42.34 13.27 -20.98
C ARG A 7 41.20 12.37 -20.52
N ALA A 8 41.07 11.21 -21.14
CA ALA A 8 40.21 10.16 -20.62
C ALA A 8 40.72 9.75 -19.23
N GLY A 9 39.96 10.08 -18.21
CA GLY A 9 40.32 9.77 -16.82
C GLY A 9 40.40 8.26 -16.61
N GLU A 10 41.42 7.83 -15.90
CA GLU A 10 41.57 6.46 -15.41
C GLU A 10 40.45 6.22 -14.37
N GLY A 11 39.57 5.28 -14.63
CA GLY A 11 38.45 4.86 -13.78
C GLY A 11 37.31 4.27 -14.58
N SER A 12 36.58 3.36 -14.00
CA SER A 12 35.37 2.79 -14.60
C SER A 12 34.34 3.88 -14.89
N VAL A 13 33.42 3.64 -15.82
CA VAL A 13 32.29 4.56 -16.09
C VAL A 13 31.47 4.80 -14.83
N LEU A 14 31.29 3.76 -14.00
CA LEU A 14 30.56 3.86 -12.74
C LEU A 14 31.27 4.76 -11.72
N GLU A 15 32.58 4.65 -11.60
CA GLU A 15 33.37 5.53 -10.71
C GLU A 15 33.29 6.99 -11.12
N ARG A 16 33.36 7.26 -12.42
CA ARG A 16 33.22 8.63 -12.96
C ARG A 16 31.82 9.18 -12.76
N ILE A 17 30.78 8.37 -12.94
CA ILE A 17 29.39 8.77 -12.67
C ILE A 17 29.21 9.01 -11.17
N SER A 18 29.67 8.10 -10.31
CA SER A 18 29.54 8.25 -8.85
C SER A 18 30.30 9.48 -8.32
N ALA A 19 31.45 9.82 -8.92
CA ALA A 19 32.20 11.01 -8.53
C ALA A 19 31.59 12.32 -9.05
N ALA A 20 30.81 12.27 -10.12
CA ALA A 20 30.18 13.43 -10.73
C ALA A 20 28.75 13.70 -10.22
N VAL A 21 28.13 12.72 -9.56
CA VAL A 21 26.75 12.85 -9.05
C VAL A 21 26.81 13.31 -7.60
N GLU A 22 26.30 14.49 -7.34
CA GLU A 22 26.04 14.93 -5.96
C GLU A 22 24.95 14.05 -5.32
N PRO A 23 25.03 13.81 -4.00
CA PRO A 23 24.01 13.08 -3.30
C PRO A 23 22.64 13.74 -3.53
N PHE A 24 21.74 13.01 -4.16
CA PHE A 24 20.40 13.49 -4.49
C PHE A 24 19.38 12.90 -3.50
N ASP A 25 18.75 13.76 -2.72
CA ASP A 25 17.63 13.40 -1.87
C ASP A 25 16.33 13.98 -2.42
N SER A 26 15.51 13.13 -3.00
CA SER A 26 14.21 13.53 -3.56
C SER A 26 13.22 14.05 -2.52
N GLN A 27 13.44 13.77 -1.23
CA GLN A 27 12.57 14.24 -0.16
C GLN A 27 12.79 15.71 0.19
N GLN A 28 13.99 16.24 -0.10
CA GLN A 28 14.32 17.65 0.10
C GLN A 28 13.77 18.56 -1.01
N ILE A 29 13.33 17.99 -2.11
CA ILE A 29 12.71 18.76 -3.19
C ILE A 29 11.23 18.94 -2.88
N GLU A 30 10.76 20.16 -2.88
CA GLU A 30 9.36 20.47 -2.67
C GLU A 30 8.47 19.79 -3.71
N SER A 31 7.36 19.24 -3.26
CA SER A 31 6.37 18.66 -4.17
C SER A 31 5.69 19.77 -4.97
N VAL A 32 5.71 19.68 -6.28
CA VAL A 32 5.04 20.62 -7.18
C VAL A 32 3.52 20.57 -7.04
N ARG A 33 2.99 19.50 -6.45
CA ARG A 33 1.56 19.30 -6.29
C ARG A 33 1.21 19.10 -4.83
N GLU A 34 0.39 20.01 -4.31
CA GLU A 34 -0.17 19.86 -2.98
C GLU A 34 -1.09 18.64 -2.88
N LEU A 35 -0.91 17.85 -1.82
CA LEU A 35 -1.76 16.72 -1.52
C LEU A 35 -2.88 17.15 -0.58
N THR A 36 -4.09 17.26 -1.12
CA THR A 36 -5.30 17.63 -0.35
C THR A 36 -5.85 16.47 0.51
N ALA A 37 -5.45 15.25 0.23
CA ALA A 37 -5.93 14.07 0.96
C ALA A 37 -5.24 13.96 2.33
N ARG A 38 -6.01 13.55 3.35
CA ARG A 38 -5.47 13.29 4.68
C ARG A 38 -4.47 12.13 4.67
N THR A 39 -3.39 12.32 5.39
CA THR A 39 -2.32 11.32 5.55
C THR A 39 -2.04 11.07 7.01
N VAL A 40 -1.54 9.89 7.31
CA VAL A 40 -1.03 9.50 8.63
C VAL A 40 0.44 9.10 8.53
N GLN A 41 1.19 9.32 9.60
CA GLN A 41 2.59 8.89 9.67
C GLN A 41 2.62 7.36 9.66
N SER A 42 3.48 6.76 8.83
CA SER A 42 3.70 5.32 8.88
C SER A 42 4.35 4.91 10.20
N GLU A 43 3.88 3.81 10.78
CA GLU A 43 4.53 3.16 11.92
C GLU A 43 5.67 2.20 11.47
N GLU A 44 5.90 2.10 10.19
CA GLU A 44 6.99 1.35 9.58
C GLU A 44 7.99 2.33 8.96
N SER A 45 9.25 1.94 8.96
CA SER A 45 10.30 2.67 8.28
C SER A 45 10.91 1.82 7.17
N TYR A 46 11.55 2.46 6.22
CA TYR A 46 12.32 1.79 5.19
C TYR A 46 13.69 2.46 5.06
N GLN A 47 14.75 1.68 5.22
CA GLN A 47 16.14 2.17 5.18
C GLN A 47 16.38 3.38 6.09
N GLY A 48 15.75 3.38 7.28
CA GLY A 48 15.85 4.48 8.25
C GLY A 48 14.99 5.71 7.94
N GLY A 49 14.36 5.76 6.76
CA GLY A 49 13.48 6.85 6.37
C GLY A 49 12.05 6.66 6.85
N SER A 50 11.42 7.75 7.25
CA SER A 50 10.00 7.82 7.55
C SER A 50 9.18 8.17 6.30
N PHE A 51 7.90 7.81 6.28
CA PHE A 51 7.00 8.16 5.20
C PHE A 51 5.56 8.22 5.71
N ARG A 52 4.67 8.77 4.90
CA ARG A 52 3.25 8.87 5.22
C ARG A 52 2.41 7.94 4.36
N VAL A 53 1.26 7.59 4.87
CA VAL A 53 0.27 6.74 4.20
C VAL A 53 -1.03 7.51 4.06
N LEU A 54 -1.72 7.37 2.94
CA LEU A 54 -3.06 7.92 2.79
C LEU A 54 -3.99 7.33 3.84
N ALA A 55 -4.70 8.20 4.55
CA ALA A 55 -5.73 7.80 5.48
C ALA A 55 -6.82 6.98 4.77
N ARG A 56 -7.36 5.99 5.47
CA ARG A 56 -8.34 5.07 4.90
C ARG A 56 -9.73 5.23 5.52
N LYS A 57 -9.80 5.63 6.78
CA LYS A 57 -11.06 5.72 7.55
C LYS A 57 -12.13 6.58 6.87
N GLU A 58 -11.73 7.67 6.24
CA GLU A 58 -12.64 8.60 5.54
C GLU A 58 -13.36 7.95 4.34
N PHE A 59 -12.79 6.88 3.79
CA PHE A 59 -13.36 6.16 2.64
C PHE A 59 -14.10 4.88 3.03
N ILE A 60 -14.29 4.63 4.33
CA ILE A 60 -15.05 3.48 4.83
C ILE A 60 -16.51 3.91 5.00
N LYS A 61 -17.39 3.38 4.17
CA LYS A 61 -18.82 3.80 4.12
C LYS A 61 -19.56 3.74 5.45
N ARG A 62 -19.17 2.83 6.35
CA ARG A 62 -19.87 2.59 7.65
C ARG A 62 -18.98 2.83 8.85
N TYR A 63 -17.92 3.59 8.69
CA TYR A 63 -17.11 4.02 9.82
C TYR A 63 -17.79 5.19 10.53
N ARG A 64 -17.95 5.20 11.84
CA ARG A 64 -17.45 4.25 12.84
C ARG A 64 -18.39 3.07 13.02
N CYS A 65 -17.82 1.89 13.16
CA CYS A 65 -18.56 0.65 13.36
C CYS A 65 -19.23 0.60 14.74
N SER A 66 -18.64 1.24 15.75
CA SER A 66 -19.15 1.38 17.12
C SER A 66 -20.51 2.06 17.21
N VAL A 67 -20.92 2.84 16.20
CA VAL A 67 -22.26 3.45 16.14
C VAL A 67 -23.35 2.38 16.19
N CYS A 68 -23.16 1.26 15.51
CA CYS A 68 -24.11 0.15 15.49
C CYS A 68 -23.73 -0.96 16.48
N HIS A 69 -22.43 -1.21 16.62
CA HIS A 69 -21.95 -2.37 17.38
C HIS A 69 -21.70 -2.06 18.85
N GLY A 70 -21.29 -0.87 19.20
CA GLY A 70 -20.97 -0.50 20.58
C GLY A 70 -20.01 -1.51 21.21
N LYS A 71 -20.33 -1.97 22.42
CA LYS A 71 -19.57 -3.00 23.15
C LYS A 71 -20.08 -4.43 22.89
N LYS A 72 -20.93 -4.64 21.90
CA LYS A 72 -21.48 -5.96 21.61
C LYS A 72 -20.42 -6.84 20.96
N PRO A 73 -20.25 -8.09 21.43
CA PRO A 73 -19.34 -9.03 20.78
C PRO A 73 -19.76 -9.30 19.32
N VAL A 74 -18.78 -9.60 18.48
CA VAL A 74 -19.08 -10.06 17.11
C VAL A 74 -19.57 -11.49 17.19
N LEU A 75 -20.86 -11.67 17.16
CA LEU A 75 -21.44 -12.97 16.92
C LEU A 75 -21.34 -13.22 15.41
N VAL A 76 -20.37 -14.02 15.02
CA VAL A 76 -20.33 -14.59 13.66
C VAL A 76 -21.30 -15.75 13.64
N GLN A 77 -22.56 -15.46 13.36
CA GLN A 77 -23.54 -16.51 13.06
C GLN A 77 -23.72 -16.58 11.56
N ASP A 78 -23.76 -17.79 11.03
CA ASP A 78 -24.24 -18.04 9.68
C ASP A 78 -25.64 -17.44 9.58
N GLY A 79 -25.81 -16.44 8.70
CA GLY A 79 -27.06 -15.72 8.53
C GLY A 79 -27.14 -14.30 9.13
N ALA A 80 -26.14 -13.80 9.82
CA ALA A 80 -26.08 -12.43 10.33
C ALA A 80 -25.81 -11.38 9.21
N LEU A 81 -26.47 -11.52 8.08
CA LEU A 81 -26.09 -10.87 6.82
C LEU A 81 -26.85 -9.60 6.49
N PHE A 82 -27.84 -9.19 7.30
CA PHE A 82 -28.72 -8.10 6.86
C PHE A 82 -28.04 -6.74 6.69
N THR A 83 -27.01 -6.43 7.46
CA THR A 83 -26.30 -5.14 7.39
C THR A 83 -24.99 -5.21 6.62
N HIS A 84 -24.47 -6.41 6.35
CA HIS A 84 -23.20 -6.65 5.66
C HIS A 84 -23.36 -7.59 4.46
N SER A 85 -24.58 -7.69 3.90
CA SER A 85 -24.88 -8.53 2.73
C SER A 85 -24.12 -8.15 1.46
N ASP A 86 -23.60 -6.94 1.42
CA ASP A 86 -22.73 -6.44 0.34
C ASP A 86 -21.27 -6.91 0.46
N ILE A 87 -20.89 -7.52 1.58
CA ILE A 87 -19.54 -8.04 1.80
C ILE A 87 -19.47 -9.48 1.30
N LYS A 88 -18.75 -9.66 0.19
CA LYS A 88 -18.39 -10.99 -0.33
C LYS A 88 -17.01 -11.34 0.19
N LEU A 89 -16.95 -12.36 1.04
CA LEU A 89 -15.68 -12.83 1.59
C LEU A 89 -15.11 -13.95 0.71
N ASN A 90 -13.98 -13.67 0.09
CA ASN A 90 -13.17 -14.64 -0.65
C ASN A 90 -11.69 -14.31 -0.42
N HIS A 91 -11.29 -14.42 0.84
CA HIS A 91 -9.93 -14.17 1.28
C HIS A 91 -9.51 -15.34 2.17
N GLY A 92 -8.49 -16.05 1.74
CA GLY A 92 -8.00 -17.24 2.42
C GLY A 92 -7.27 -18.16 1.46
N ARG A 93 -6.97 -19.35 1.93
CA ARG A 93 -6.39 -20.41 1.08
C ARG A 93 -7.51 -21.13 0.32
N ALA A 94 -7.16 -21.80 -0.76
CA ALA A 94 -8.10 -22.61 -1.52
C ALA A 94 -8.89 -23.56 -0.59
N GLY A 95 -10.21 -23.40 -0.55
CA GLY A 95 -11.12 -24.20 0.26
C GLY A 95 -11.37 -23.72 1.70
N ALA A 96 -10.71 -22.65 2.18
CA ALA A 96 -10.95 -22.08 3.51
C ALA A 96 -10.85 -20.55 3.47
N SER A 97 -11.99 -19.86 3.53
CA SER A 97 -12.02 -18.42 3.70
C SER A 97 -11.70 -18.04 5.14
N LEU A 98 -11.01 -16.90 5.31
CA LEU A 98 -10.84 -16.29 6.62
C LEU A 98 -12.19 -15.88 7.20
N VAL A 99 -12.30 -15.82 8.52
CA VAL A 99 -13.50 -15.32 9.20
C VAL A 99 -13.30 -13.89 9.68
N CYS A 100 -14.40 -13.19 9.95
CA CYS A 100 -14.38 -11.75 10.26
C CYS A 100 -13.43 -11.39 11.41
N VAL A 101 -13.41 -12.19 12.47
CA VAL A 101 -12.62 -11.95 13.69
C VAL A 101 -11.10 -12.21 13.52
N GLU A 102 -10.68 -12.80 12.42
CA GLU A 102 -9.24 -12.93 12.12
C GLU A 102 -8.62 -11.60 11.70
N CYS A 103 -9.46 -10.63 11.32
CA CYS A 103 -9.03 -9.31 10.90
C CYS A 103 -9.64 -8.18 11.73
N HIS A 104 -10.91 -8.32 12.16
CA HIS A 104 -11.62 -7.30 12.92
C HIS A 104 -11.55 -7.59 14.41
N HIS A 105 -11.26 -6.55 15.21
CA HIS A 105 -11.21 -6.69 16.66
C HIS A 105 -12.59 -7.09 17.22
N ALA A 106 -12.63 -8.13 18.03
CA ALA A 106 -13.88 -8.77 18.47
C ALA A 106 -14.79 -7.86 19.31
N GLU A 107 -14.19 -7.01 20.13
CA GLU A 107 -14.93 -6.14 21.06
C GLU A 107 -15.01 -4.70 20.54
N ASP A 108 -13.96 -4.22 19.89
CA ASP A 108 -13.87 -2.84 19.40
C ASP A 108 -13.71 -2.82 17.88
N ARG A 109 -14.84 -2.72 17.21
CA ARG A 109 -14.95 -2.82 15.74
C ARG A 109 -14.41 -1.62 14.99
N ASP A 110 -14.10 -0.55 15.68
CA ASP A 110 -13.41 0.60 15.12
C ASP A 110 -11.93 0.31 14.84
N PHE A 111 -11.47 -0.92 15.16
CA PHE A 111 -10.11 -1.39 14.93
C PHE A 111 -10.07 -2.75 14.24
N LEU A 112 -8.99 -2.97 13.54
CA LEU A 112 -8.54 -4.30 13.16
C LEU A 112 -7.79 -4.94 14.35
N ALA A 113 -7.59 -6.23 14.30
CA ALA A 113 -6.83 -6.96 15.30
C ALA A 113 -5.74 -7.82 14.67
N ASP A 114 -4.63 -7.96 15.35
CA ASP A 114 -3.67 -9.00 14.99
C ASP A 114 -3.99 -10.34 15.66
N SER A 115 -3.18 -11.36 15.34
CA SER A 115 -3.34 -12.71 15.91
C SER A 115 -3.22 -12.78 17.44
N GLN A 116 -2.73 -11.72 18.07
CA GLN A 116 -2.62 -11.58 19.52
C GLN A 116 -3.74 -10.69 20.11
N GLY A 117 -4.70 -10.27 19.29
CA GLY A 117 -5.78 -9.36 19.69
C GLY A 117 -5.35 -7.90 19.86
N LYS A 118 -4.13 -7.53 19.46
CA LYS A 118 -3.68 -6.15 19.52
C LYS A 118 -4.38 -5.32 18.46
N LYS A 119 -4.93 -4.18 18.89
CA LYS A 119 -5.62 -3.24 18.00
C LYS A 119 -4.70 -2.65 16.94
N ILE A 120 -5.18 -2.63 15.72
CA ILE A 120 -4.53 -1.97 14.57
C ILE A 120 -5.53 -0.99 13.99
N ASP A 121 -5.13 0.26 13.86
CA ASP A 121 -5.96 1.28 13.23
C ASP A 121 -6.16 0.96 11.73
N PHE A 122 -7.33 1.26 11.16
CA PHE A 122 -7.61 1.03 9.73
C PHE A 122 -6.66 1.79 8.81
N ASP A 123 -6.17 2.95 9.26
CA ASP A 123 -5.17 3.70 8.51
C ASP A 123 -3.81 2.99 8.45
N HIS A 124 -3.59 2.02 9.35
CA HIS A 124 -2.39 1.18 9.41
C HIS A 124 -2.65 -0.29 9.01
N SER A 125 -3.67 -0.54 8.19
CA SER A 125 -4.04 -1.91 7.75
C SER A 125 -2.90 -2.70 7.10
N TYR A 126 -1.89 -2.03 6.53
CA TYR A 126 -0.67 -2.66 6.00
C TYR A 126 0.08 -3.50 7.05
N LYS A 127 -0.08 -3.19 8.34
CA LYS A 127 0.51 -3.99 9.43
C LYS A 127 -0.14 -5.37 9.52
N LEU A 128 -1.46 -5.42 9.38
CA LEU A 128 -2.20 -6.68 9.37
C LEU A 128 -1.93 -7.46 8.08
N CYS A 129 -2.10 -6.82 6.93
CA CYS A 129 -1.89 -7.46 5.62
C CYS A 129 -0.49 -8.07 5.51
N GLY A 130 0.51 -7.33 5.96
CA GLY A 130 1.92 -7.72 5.87
C GLY A 130 2.31 -8.90 6.76
N LYS A 131 1.45 -9.37 7.67
CA LYS A 131 1.73 -10.58 8.47
C LYS A 131 1.70 -11.84 7.62
N CYS A 132 0.78 -11.92 6.68
CA CYS A 132 0.69 -13.03 5.73
C CYS A 132 1.35 -12.67 4.39
N HIS A 133 1.17 -11.43 3.93
CA HIS A 133 1.70 -10.92 2.67
C HIS A 133 3.04 -10.18 2.87
N PHE A 134 3.99 -10.82 3.57
CA PHE A 134 5.25 -10.18 3.96
C PHE A 134 6.13 -9.78 2.77
N ARG A 135 6.08 -10.51 1.66
CA ARG A 135 6.81 -10.17 0.42
C ARG A 135 6.25 -8.90 -0.20
N GLN A 136 4.93 -8.83 -0.36
CA GLN A 136 4.24 -7.66 -0.90
C GLN A 136 4.42 -6.43 0.00
N LYS A 137 4.40 -6.63 1.34
CA LYS A 137 4.71 -5.57 2.30
C LYS A 137 6.15 -5.06 2.13
N ARG A 138 7.13 -5.95 2.01
CA ARG A 138 8.53 -5.57 1.76
C ARG A 138 8.65 -4.75 0.48
N ASP A 139 8.03 -5.20 -0.58
CA ASP A 139 8.06 -4.54 -1.88
C ASP A 139 7.30 -3.20 -1.83
N TRP A 140 6.24 -3.10 -1.03
CA TRP A 140 5.52 -1.85 -0.76
C TRP A 140 6.37 -0.85 0.04
N LEU A 141 7.08 -1.31 1.05
CA LEU A 141 8.03 -0.48 1.79
C LEU A 141 9.13 0.06 0.87
N GLY A 142 9.64 -0.77 -0.03
CA GLY A 142 10.67 -0.41 -1.00
C GLY A 142 10.17 0.37 -2.22
N GLY A 143 8.84 0.50 -2.39
CA GLY A 143 8.25 1.21 -3.54
C GLY A 143 8.09 0.38 -4.81
N ALA A 144 8.45 -0.91 -4.80
CA ALA A 144 8.26 -1.83 -5.92
C ALA A 144 6.79 -2.32 -6.03
N HIS A 145 6.03 -2.24 -4.95
CA HIS A 145 4.60 -2.51 -4.91
C HIS A 145 3.83 -1.31 -4.34
N GLY A 146 2.60 -1.13 -4.77
CA GLY A 146 1.82 0.04 -4.40
C GLY A 146 2.21 1.29 -5.20
N LYS A 147 1.61 2.42 -4.87
CA LYS A 147 1.79 3.66 -5.62
C LYS A 147 2.06 4.83 -4.69
N ARG A 148 3.14 5.54 -4.95
CA ARG A 148 3.36 6.86 -4.39
C ARG A 148 2.29 7.82 -4.92
N VAL A 149 1.81 8.72 -4.07
CA VAL A 149 0.82 9.74 -4.42
C VAL A 149 1.45 11.13 -4.41
N ALA A 150 0.76 12.08 -4.99
CA ALA A 150 1.20 13.43 -5.26
C ALA A 150 2.26 13.47 -6.34
N TYR A 151 3.52 13.36 -6.00
CA TYR A 151 4.61 13.53 -6.93
C TYR A 151 5.79 12.62 -6.58
N TRP A 152 6.80 12.54 -7.45
CA TRP A 152 8.02 11.77 -7.20
C TRP A 152 8.95 12.44 -6.19
N ALA A 153 8.86 13.77 -6.04
CA ALA A 153 9.64 14.58 -5.11
C ALA A 153 8.82 14.95 -3.86
N GLY A 154 9.48 15.54 -2.87
CA GLY A 154 8.88 15.91 -1.59
C GLY A 154 8.66 14.72 -0.67
N GLU A 155 7.93 14.93 0.42
CA GLU A 155 7.63 13.90 1.40
C GLU A 155 7.01 12.66 0.74
N ARG A 156 7.54 11.48 1.07
CA ARG A 156 7.02 10.24 0.51
C ARG A 156 5.67 9.91 1.11
N VAL A 157 4.63 9.95 0.28
CA VAL A 157 3.29 9.50 0.62
C VAL A 157 2.90 8.33 -0.26
N VAL A 158 2.42 7.24 0.33
CA VAL A 158 2.04 6.02 -0.40
C VAL A 158 0.59 5.65 -0.14
N ARG A 159 -0.01 4.94 -1.09
CA ARG A 159 -1.34 4.35 -0.90
C ARG A 159 -1.25 3.17 0.05
N ASN A 160 -2.25 3.04 0.92
CA ASN A 160 -2.44 1.86 1.76
C ASN A 160 -2.85 0.66 0.88
N CYS A 161 -2.61 -0.56 1.35
CA CYS A 161 -3.00 -1.80 0.68
C CYS A 161 -4.49 -1.78 0.31
N THR A 162 -5.34 -1.38 1.25
CA THR A 162 -6.80 -1.30 1.09
C THR A 162 -7.28 -0.12 0.22
N SER A 163 -6.38 0.73 -0.25
CA SER A 163 -6.72 1.75 -1.24
C SER A 163 -6.88 1.18 -2.65
N CYS A 164 -6.30 0.01 -2.91
CA CYS A 164 -6.36 -0.68 -4.19
C CYS A 164 -7.01 -2.05 -4.08
N HIS A 165 -6.74 -2.78 -2.99
CA HIS A 165 -7.29 -4.11 -2.76
C HIS A 165 -8.52 -4.05 -1.87
N ASN A 166 -9.62 -4.69 -2.28
CA ASN A 166 -10.73 -4.96 -1.37
C ASN A 166 -10.28 -6.02 -0.35
N PRO A 167 -10.20 -5.73 0.96
CA PRO A 167 -9.68 -6.68 1.93
C PRO A 167 -10.50 -7.97 2.04
N HIS A 168 -11.78 -7.94 1.67
CA HIS A 168 -12.67 -9.09 1.69
C HIS A 168 -12.57 -9.95 0.42
N TYR A 169 -12.09 -9.35 -0.67
CA TYR A 169 -11.86 -10.01 -1.97
C TYR A 169 -10.62 -9.40 -2.63
N PRO A 170 -9.41 -9.67 -2.11
CA PRO A 170 -8.21 -8.91 -2.50
C PRO A 170 -7.62 -9.29 -3.86
N ALA A 171 -7.95 -10.46 -4.40
CA ALA A 171 -7.41 -10.92 -5.67
C ALA A 171 -7.96 -10.08 -6.83
N PHE A 172 -7.07 -9.57 -7.67
CA PHE A 172 -7.46 -9.04 -8.96
C PHE A 172 -7.69 -10.18 -9.95
N PRO A 173 -8.64 -10.03 -10.87
CA PRO A 173 -8.74 -10.98 -11.98
C PRO A 173 -7.43 -10.98 -12.76
N GLN A 174 -6.98 -12.16 -13.13
CA GLN A 174 -5.77 -12.30 -13.93
C GLN A 174 -5.98 -11.61 -15.27
N LYS A 175 -5.23 -10.56 -15.51
CA LYS A 175 -5.20 -9.86 -16.79
C LYS A 175 -4.02 -10.40 -17.57
N MET A 176 -4.27 -11.11 -18.63
CA MET A 176 -3.26 -11.37 -19.63
C MET A 176 -2.86 -10.01 -20.23
N PRO A 177 -1.55 -9.66 -20.23
CA PRO A 177 -1.14 -8.51 -21.01
C PRO A 177 -1.61 -8.73 -22.44
N ALA A 178 -2.29 -7.76 -23.01
CA ALA A 178 -2.63 -7.80 -24.43
C ALA A 178 -1.33 -7.66 -25.22
N THR A 179 -0.70 -8.77 -25.49
CA THR A 179 0.45 -8.86 -26.39
C THR A 179 -0.10 -9.14 -27.78
N TYR A 180 -0.68 -8.13 -28.42
CA TYR A 180 -0.95 -8.28 -29.86
C TYR A 180 -0.21 -7.19 -30.61
N SER A 181 0.62 -7.64 -31.53
CA SER A 181 0.70 -6.94 -32.78
C SER A 181 -0.67 -7.07 -33.43
N LEU A 182 -1.35 -5.96 -33.68
CA LEU A 182 -2.49 -5.98 -34.59
C LEU A 182 -2.02 -6.68 -35.86
N PRO A 183 -2.78 -7.62 -36.42
CA PRO A 183 -2.49 -8.10 -37.76
C PRO A 183 -2.34 -6.87 -38.65
N LEU A 184 -1.25 -6.78 -39.38
CA LEU A 184 -1.14 -5.80 -40.44
C LEU A 184 -2.26 -6.16 -41.41
N ASP A 185 -3.24 -5.27 -41.59
CA ASP A 185 -4.27 -5.45 -42.59
C ASP A 185 -3.51 -5.63 -43.91
N GLU A 186 -3.62 -6.82 -44.51
CA GLU A 186 -3.13 -7.08 -45.86
C GLU A 186 -3.94 -6.20 -46.80
N GLU A 187 -3.29 -5.17 -47.40
CA GLU A 187 -3.85 -4.37 -48.47
C GLU A 187 -4.05 -5.21 -49.75
#